data_5d16f82c6a97e8a14761d447730cf577
#
_entry.id   5d16f82c6a97e8a14761d447730cf577
#
_cell.length_a   1.000
_cell.length_b   1.000
_cell.length_c   1.000
_cell.angle_alpha   90.00
_cell.angle_beta   90.00
_cell.angle_gamma   90.00
#
_symmetry.space_group_name_H-M   'P 1'
#
loop_
_entity.id
_entity.type
_entity.pdbx_description
1 polymer ?
#
loop_
_entity_poly.entity_id
_entity_poly.type
_entity_poly.pdbx_seq_one_letter_code
_entity_poly.pdbx_strand_id
1 'polypeptide(L)'
;MSEQLEIQLWTPEHDATDFISSLGNIQRFIQDQAARAMSSKISKVFVMTEKGDLKIRGYYTLSAMSVKFDELPDKVQKKLLRYPQVGATLLGRLGVDEVFRAAQLAKGKKPRLGELLLVDAQRRCLNATEIVASAVMVIDVKEPT
;
A
#
# COMPACT_ATOMS: atom_id res chain seq x y z
N MET A 1 -19.17 5.40 19.47
CA MET A 1 -19.07 5.49 18.06
C MET A 1 -17.74 5.00 17.53
N SER A 2 -17.77 4.12 16.60
CA SER A 2 -16.53 3.63 16.03
C SER A 2 -15.87 4.73 15.22
N GLU A 3 -14.58 4.85 15.38
CA GLU A 3 -13.81 5.71 14.53
C GLU A 3 -13.88 5.17 13.13
N GLN A 4 -14.19 6.06 12.20
CA GLN A 4 -14.19 5.71 10.81
C GLN A 4 -12.81 6.02 10.24
N LEU A 5 -12.28 5.06 9.51
CA LEU A 5 -11.01 5.21 8.82
C LEU A 5 -11.28 5.46 7.36
N GLU A 6 -10.47 6.29 6.75
CA GLU A 6 -10.53 6.51 5.31
C GLU A 6 -9.16 6.37 4.71
N ILE A 7 -9.11 5.93 3.45
CA ILE A 7 -7.88 5.73 2.73
C ILE A 7 -7.94 6.58 1.47
N GLN A 8 -6.95 7.45 1.30
CA GLN A 8 -6.93 8.39 0.18
C GLN A 8 -5.51 8.63 -0.28
N LEU A 9 -5.39 9.24 -1.44
CA LEU A 9 -4.09 9.57 -1.99
C LEU A 9 -3.34 10.52 -1.06
N TRP A 10 -2.06 10.23 -0.84
CA TRP A 10 -1.19 11.09 -0.04
C TRP A 10 -1.12 12.50 -0.61
N THR A 11 -1.17 13.49 0.26
CA THR A 11 -0.95 14.89 -0.08
C THR A 11 0.08 15.48 0.88
N PRO A 12 0.70 16.62 0.52
CA PRO A 12 1.65 17.28 1.44
C PRO A 12 1.06 17.70 2.78
N GLU A 13 -0.27 17.76 2.87
CA GLU A 13 -0.94 18.13 4.13
C GLU A 13 -1.02 16.97 5.11
N HIS A 14 -0.86 15.73 4.66
CA HIS A 14 -0.87 14.59 5.55
C HIS A 14 0.36 14.60 6.46
N ASP A 15 0.17 14.18 7.69
CA ASP A 15 1.19 14.28 8.74
C ASP A 15 1.68 12.90 9.17
N ALA A 16 2.96 12.63 8.90
CA ALA A 16 3.62 11.38 9.29
C ALA A 16 4.61 11.58 10.45
N THR A 17 4.61 12.74 11.08
CA THR A 17 5.61 13.09 12.10
C THR A 17 5.70 12.04 13.20
N ASP A 18 4.55 11.54 13.65
CA ASP A 18 4.48 10.59 14.76
C ASP A 18 4.33 9.13 14.29
N PHE A 19 4.47 8.88 13.01
CA PHE A 19 4.34 7.51 12.48
C PHE A 19 5.48 6.64 12.96
N ILE A 20 5.16 5.53 13.61
CA ILE A 20 6.13 4.62 14.20
C ILE A 20 6.00 3.23 13.58
N SER A 21 7.12 2.69 13.10
CA SER A 21 7.21 1.32 12.63
C SER A 21 8.54 0.72 13.05
N SER A 22 8.50 -0.54 13.48
CA SER A 22 9.72 -1.29 13.78
C SER A 22 10.55 -1.56 12.53
N LEU A 23 9.92 -1.49 11.35
CA LEU A 23 10.62 -1.59 10.07
C LEU A 23 11.08 -0.18 9.68
N GLY A 24 12.37 0.10 9.85
CA GLY A 24 12.91 1.44 9.64
C GLY A 24 12.68 2.00 8.24
N ASN A 25 12.75 1.17 7.21
CA ASN A 25 12.49 1.61 5.85
C ASN A 25 11.03 2.02 5.62
N ILE A 26 10.10 1.36 6.30
CA ILE A 26 8.68 1.71 6.23
C ILE A 26 8.45 3.08 6.88
N GLN A 27 9.03 3.30 8.04
CA GLN A 27 8.91 4.57 8.75
C GLN A 27 9.58 5.71 7.99
N ARG A 28 10.81 5.52 7.54
CA ARG A 28 11.54 6.56 6.82
C ARG A 28 10.85 6.95 5.52
N PHE A 29 10.31 5.98 4.80
CA PHE A 29 9.67 6.29 3.54
C PHE A 29 8.52 7.28 3.72
N ILE A 30 7.61 6.98 4.63
CA ILE A 30 6.42 7.83 4.80
C ILE A 30 6.78 9.20 5.40
N GLN A 31 7.84 9.25 6.21
CA GLN A 31 8.26 10.50 6.82
C GLN A 31 9.07 11.38 5.87
N ASP A 32 9.95 10.77 5.07
CA ASP A 32 10.97 11.54 4.34
C ASP A 32 10.94 11.39 2.82
N GLN A 33 10.32 10.36 2.29
CA GLN A 33 10.46 10.01 0.87
C GLN A 33 9.16 10.06 0.07
N ALA A 34 8.01 10.12 0.74
CA ALA A 34 6.72 10.06 0.06
C ALA A 34 6.53 11.17 -0.98
N ALA A 35 6.89 12.40 -0.62
CA ALA A 35 6.73 13.53 -1.52
C ALA A 35 7.53 13.36 -2.81
N ARG A 36 8.79 12.94 -2.69
CA ARG A 36 9.65 12.74 -3.86
C ARG A 36 9.16 11.56 -4.71
N ALA A 37 8.72 10.48 -4.08
CA ALA A 37 8.21 9.32 -4.81
C ALA A 37 6.98 9.69 -5.62
N MET A 38 6.08 10.48 -5.03
CA MET A 38 4.88 10.95 -5.72
C MET A 38 5.21 11.90 -6.85
N SER A 39 6.06 12.90 -6.60
CA SER A 39 6.39 13.93 -7.60
C SER A 39 7.19 13.35 -8.77
N SER A 40 8.05 12.37 -8.53
CA SER A 40 8.82 11.72 -9.58
C SER A 40 8.06 10.58 -10.28
N LYS A 41 6.83 10.30 -9.81
CA LYS A 41 5.97 9.25 -10.36
C LYS A 41 6.55 7.84 -10.24
N ILE A 42 7.40 7.64 -9.25
CA ILE A 42 7.95 6.31 -8.95
C ILE A 42 6.93 5.46 -8.22
N SER A 43 6.18 6.06 -7.30
CA SER A 43 5.14 5.37 -6.55
C SER A 43 3.96 6.27 -6.30
N LYS A 44 2.77 5.68 -6.27
CA LYS A 44 1.61 6.33 -5.68
C LYS A 44 1.53 5.90 -4.23
N VAL A 45 1.27 6.85 -3.34
CA VAL A 45 1.18 6.60 -1.90
C VAL A 45 -0.25 6.85 -1.46
N PHE A 46 -0.84 5.86 -0.82
CA PHE A 46 -2.20 5.96 -0.28
C PHE A 46 -2.13 5.85 1.23
N VAL A 47 -2.78 6.77 1.92
CA VAL A 47 -2.67 6.87 3.36
C VAL A 47 -4.01 6.64 4.04
N MET A 48 -3.96 5.99 5.21
CA MET A 48 -5.11 5.75 6.05
C MET A 48 -5.07 6.75 7.21
N THR A 49 -6.18 7.45 7.40
CA THR A 49 -6.35 8.38 8.50
C THR A 49 -7.70 8.13 9.16
N GLU A 50 -7.86 8.65 10.36
CA GLU A 50 -9.21 8.75 10.92
C GLU A 50 -9.96 9.82 10.12
N LYS A 51 -11.25 9.62 9.93
CA LYS A 51 -12.04 10.50 9.10
C LYS A 51 -11.95 11.95 9.60
N GLY A 52 -11.58 12.85 8.70
CA GLY A 52 -11.44 14.26 9.02
C GLY A 52 -10.10 14.64 9.63
N ASP A 53 -9.19 13.70 9.80
CA ASP A 53 -7.87 13.95 10.36
C ASP A 53 -6.81 13.80 9.25
N LEU A 54 -5.66 14.43 9.46
CA LEU A 54 -4.54 14.37 8.52
C LEU A 54 -3.39 13.50 9.02
N LYS A 55 -3.50 12.97 10.23
CA LYS A 55 -2.46 12.16 10.84
C LYS A 55 -2.47 10.76 10.23
N ILE A 56 -1.34 10.35 9.67
CA ILE A 56 -1.23 9.06 8.97
C ILE A 56 -1.18 7.92 9.97
N ARG A 57 -2.12 7.00 9.85
CA ARG A 57 -2.22 5.81 10.71
C ARG A 57 -1.76 4.55 10.00
N GLY A 58 -1.70 4.60 8.68
CA GLY A 58 -1.21 3.51 7.86
C GLY A 58 -1.02 4.00 6.44
N TYR A 59 -0.33 3.20 5.62
CA TYR A 59 -0.16 3.55 4.21
C TYR A 59 0.27 2.34 3.40
N TYR A 60 0.16 2.47 2.09
CA TYR A 60 0.76 1.52 1.16
C TYR A 60 1.17 2.26 -0.11
N THR A 61 2.01 1.63 -0.91
CA THR A 61 2.47 2.19 -2.17
C THR A 61 2.17 1.27 -3.33
N LEU A 62 1.82 1.87 -4.47
CA LEU A 62 1.62 1.14 -5.72
C LEU A 62 2.56 1.69 -6.78
N SER A 63 3.16 0.80 -7.54
CA SER A 63 4.07 1.15 -8.65
C SER A 63 3.82 0.22 -9.81
N ALA A 64 4.12 0.70 -11.01
CA ALA A 64 4.12 -0.15 -12.21
C ALA A 64 5.38 -0.98 -12.25
N MET A 65 5.25 -2.22 -12.70
CA MET A 65 6.39 -3.09 -12.90
C MET A 65 6.13 -4.05 -14.05
N SER A 66 7.14 -4.78 -14.43
CA SER A 66 7.08 -5.79 -15.47
C SER A 66 7.57 -7.11 -14.89
N VAL A 67 6.89 -8.18 -15.23
CA VAL A 67 7.24 -9.53 -14.78
C VAL A 67 7.47 -10.40 -16.00
N LYS A 68 8.50 -11.23 -15.98
CA LYS A 68 8.72 -12.20 -17.06
C LYS A 68 7.63 -13.26 -17.00
N PHE A 69 7.04 -13.56 -18.15
CA PHE A 69 5.94 -14.53 -18.22
C PHE A 69 6.30 -15.85 -17.56
N ASP A 70 7.53 -16.34 -17.81
CA ASP A 70 7.97 -17.62 -17.28
C ASP A 70 8.15 -17.66 -15.77
N GLU A 71 8.21 -16.49 -15.11
CA GLU A 71 8.30 -16.41 -13.66
C GLU A 71 6.95 -16.44 -12.97
N LEU A 72 5.87 -16.38 -13.72
CA LEU A 72 4.53 -16.44 -13.16
C LEU A 72 4.15 -17.90 -12.81
N PRO A 73 3.32 -18.11 -11.78
CA PRO A 73 2.81 -19.44 -11.48
C PRO A 73 2.06 -20.03 -12.68
N ASP A 74 2.12 -21.34 -12.85
CA ASP A 74 1.48 -22.03 -13.98
C ASP A 74 0.00 -21.70 -14.11
N LYS A 75 -0.70 -21.62 -12.99
CA LYS A 75 -2.13 -21.29 -12.99
C LYS A 75 -2.40 -19.91 -13.58
N VAL A 76 -1.50 -18.98 -13.35
CA VAL A 76 -1.61 -17.62 -13.89
C VAL A 76 -1.27 -17.63 -15.37
N GLN A 77 -0.20 -18.31 -15.76
CA GLN A 77 0.22 -18.40 -17.16
C GLN A 77 -0.91 -18.91 -18.05
N LYS A 78 -1.66 -19.89 -17.58
CA LYS A 78 -2.75 -20.50 -18.35
C LYS A 78 -3.88 -19.53 -18.66
N LYS A 79 -4.01 -18.47 -17.89
CA LYS A 79 -5.08 -17.48 -18.05
C LYS A 79 -4.67 -16.30 -18.91
N LEU A 80 -3.39 -16.18 -19.25
CA LEU A 80 -2.86 -15.01 -19.92
C LEU A 80 -2.41 -15.32 -21.34
N LEU A 81 -2.52 -14.33 -22.20
CA LEU A 81 -1.89 -14.37 -23.50
C LEU A 81 -0.37 -14.31 -23.29
N ARG A 82 0.37 -15.16 -23.99
CA ARG A 82 1.81 -15.27 -23.77
C ARG A 82 2.57 -14.12 -24.41
N TYR A 83 3.20 -13.31 -23.56
CA TYR A 83 4.15 -12.26 -23.96
C TYR A 83 5.41 -12.45 -23.12
N PRO A 84 6.59 -12.05 -23.64
CA PRO A 84 7.83 -12.17 -22.85
C PRO A 84 7.78 -11.41 -21.52
N GLN A 85 7.13 -10.25 -21.51
CA GLN A 85 6.96 -9.42 -20.32
C GLN A 85 5.49 -9.13 -20.12
N VAL A 86 5.06 -9.17 -18.88
CA VAL A 86 3.67 -8.92 -18.50
C VAL A 86 3.62 -7.72 -17.59
N GLY A 87 2.73 -6.77 -17.89
CA GLY A 87 2.51 -5.62 -17.04
C GLY A 87 1.94 -6.02 -15.69
N ALA A 88 2.45 -5.43 -14.62
CA ALA A 88 2.04 -5.75 -13.26
C ALA A 88 2.01 -4.50 -12.41
N THR A 89 1.27 -4.57 -11.31
CA THR A 89 1.24 -3.53 -10.30
C THR A 89 1.88 -4.06 -9.04
N LEU A 90 2.88 -3.34 -8.53
CA LEU A 90 3.61 -3.73 -7.31
C LEU A 90 3.07 -2.98 -6.10
N LEU A 91 2.64 -3.73 -5.10
CA LEU A 91 2.45 -3.19 -3.76
C LEU A 91 3.80 -3.31 -3.06
N GLY A 92 4.55 -2.22 -3.03
CA GLY A 92 5.93 -2.23 -2.58
C GLY A 92 6.12 -2.04 -1.09
N ARG A 93 5.23 -1.26 -0.48
CA ARG A 93 5.28 -1.00 0.96
C ARG A 93 3.88 -1.03 1.53
N LEU A 94 3.77 -1.54 2.75
CA LEU A 94 2.53 -1.49 3.51
C LEU A 94 2.94 -1.38 4.97
N GLY A 95 2.47 -0.32 5.64
CA GLY A 95 2.82 -0.08 7.03
C GLY A 95 1.66 0.46 7.84
N VAL A 96 1.67 0.15 9.12
CA VAL A 96 0.67 0.60 10.07
C VAL A 96 1.41 1.27 11.23
N ASP A 97 0.87 2.39 11.70
CA ASP A 97 1.40 3.06 12.87
C ASP A 97 1.20 2.15 14.09
N GLU A 98 2.31 1.70 14.66
CA GLU A 98 2.28 0.72 15.76
C GLU A 98 1.68 1.29 17.03
N VAL A 99 1.86 2.57 17.27
CA VAL A 99 1.27 3.23 18.45
C VAL A 99 -0.25 3.28 18.33
N PHE A 100 -0.74 3.66 17.16
CA PHE A 100 -2.17 3.68 16.90
C PHE A 100 -2.78 2.28 17.03
N ARG A 101 -2.12 1.29 16.44
CA ARG A 101 -2.57 -0.09 16.51
C ARG A 101 -2.65 -0.59 17.95
N ALA A 102 -1.60 -0.32 18.73
CA ALA A 102 -1.57 -0.70 20.14
C ALA A 102 -2.67 -0.03 20.94
N ALA A 103 -2.95 1.25 20.67
CA ALA A 103 -4.02 1.96 21.32
C ALA A 103 -5.39 1.38 21.01
N GLN A 104 -5.62 0.95 19.75
CA GLN A 104 -6.86 0.30 19.37
C GLN A 104 -7.03 -1.04 20.11
N LEU A 105 -5.97 -1.83 20.18
CA LEU A 105 -6.00 -3.10 20.90
C LEU A 105 -6.28 -2.89 22.39
N ALA A 106 -5.71 -1.86 22.99
CA ALA A 106 -5.94 -1.53 24.41
C ALA A 106 -7.41 -1.19 24.68
N LYS A 107 -8.13 -0.69 23.68
CA LYS A 107 -9.56 -0.39 23.79
C LYS A 107 -10.43 -1.62 23.50
N GLY A 108 -9.85 -2.79 23.37
CA GLY A 108 -10.57 -4.01 23.05
C GLY A 108 -10.99 -4.17 21.62
N LYS A 109 -10.48 -3.33 20.73
CA LYS A 109 -10.77 -3.40 19.30
C LYS A 109 -9.82 -4.35 18.59
N LYS A 110 -10.28 -4.94 17.49
CA LYS A 110 -9.44 -5.76 16.59
C LYS A 110 -9.35 -5.05 15.25
N PRO A 111 -8.42 -4.11 15.11
CA PRO A 111 -8.47 -3.14 14.00
C PRO A 111 -8.18 -3.69 12.62
N ARG A 112 -7.45 -4.79 12.48
CA ARG A 112 -7.10 -5.38 11.18
C ARG A 112 -6.68 -4.34 10.13
N LEU A 113 -5.84 -3.40 10.55
CA LEU A 113 -5.49 -2.25 9.73
C LEU A 113 -4.75 -2.65 8.45
N GLY A 114 -3.85 -3.62 8.56
CA GLY A 114 -3.14 -4.13 7.39
C GLY A 114 -4.06 -4.76 6.36
N GLU A 115 -5.08 -5.48 6.83
CA GLU A 115 -6.07 -6.07 5.91
C GLU A 115 -6.89 -5.01 5.20
N LEU A 116 -7.28 -3.95 5.91
CA LEU A 116 -8.02 -2.84 5.30
C LEU A 116 -7.20 -2.19 4.20
N LEU A 117 -5.92 -1.97 4.46
CA LEU A 117 -5.01 -1.39 3.47
C LEU A 117 -4.86 -2.32 2.26
N LEU A 118 -4.70 -3.62 2.50
CA LEU A 118 -4.53 -4.58 1.42
C LEU A 118 -5.78 -4.67 0.54
N VAL A 119 -6.95 -4.71 1.13
CA VAL A 119 -8.21 -4.75 0.38
C VAL A 119 -8.38 -3.49 -0.46
N ASP A 120 -8.07 -2.33 0.12
CA ASP A 120 -8.12 -1.07 -0.61
C ASP A 120 -7.16 -1.08 -1.79
N ALA A 121 -5.94 -1.58 -1.58
CA ALA A 121 -4.93 -1.68 -2.64
C ALA A 121 -5.41 -2.58 -3.78
N GLN A 122 -6.00 -3.73 -3.46
CA GLN A 122 -6.52 -4.64 -4.47
C GLN A 122 -7.64 -3.99 -5.28
N ARG A 123 -8.51 -3.26 -4.63
CA ARG A 123 -9.60 -2.56 -5.31
C ARG A 123 -9.05 -1.49 -6.26
N ARG A 124 -8.08 -0.71 -5.81
CA ARG A 124 -7.48 0.34 -6.65
C ARG A 124 -6.72 -0.25 -7.83
N CYS A 125 -6.01 -1.35 -7.63
CA CYS A 125 -5.33 -2.05 -8.71
C CYS A 125 -6.33 -2.51 -9.78
N LEU A 126 -7.44 -3.09 -9.36
CA LEU A 126 -8.46 -3.55 -10.30
C LEU A 126 -9.07 -2.38 -11.06
N ASN A 127 -9.40 -1.29 -10.36
CA ASN A 127 -9.98 -0.11 -11.00
C ASN A 127 -9.01 0.53 -12.01
N ALA A 128 -7.73 0.52 -11.70
CA ALA A 128 -6.72 1.11 -12.59
C ALA A 128 -6.60 0.35 -13.92
N THR A 129 -6.97 -0.93 -13.96
CA THR A 129 -6.92 -1.71 -15.20
C THR A 129 -7.92 -1.26 -16.24
N GLU A 130 -8.88 -0.43 -15.88
CA GLU A 130 -9.80 0.16 -16.84
C GLU A 130 -9.13 1.22 -17.71
N ILE A 131 -8.00 1.74 -17.25
CA ILE A 131 -7.26 2.78 -17.98
C ILE A 131 -5.98 2.23 -18.58
N VAL A 132 -5.21 1.48 -17.78
CA VAL A 132 -3.94 0.89 -18.20
C VAL A 132 -3.93 -0.58 -17.82
N ALA A 133 -3.62 -1.44 -18.77
CA ALA A 133 -3.60 -2.87 -18.54
C ALA A 133 -2.53 -3.25 -17.52
N SER A 134 -2.91 -4.12 -16.60
CA SER A 134 -2.01 -4.71 -15.62
C SER A 134 -2.57 -6.09 -15.31
N ALA A 135 -1.83 -7.12 -15.68
CA ALA A 135 -2.35 -8.48 -15.63
C ALA A 135 -2.30 -9.10 -14.24
N VAL A 136 -1.35 -8.67 -13.41
CA VAL A 136 -1.15 -9.27 -12.09
C VAL A 136 -0.79 -8.20 -11.07
N MET A 137 -1.07 -8.52 -9.81
CA MET A 137 -0.63 -7.70 -8.68
C MET A 137 0.46 -8.47 -7.95
N VAL A 138 1.59 -7.82 -7.71
CA VAL A 138 2.72 -8.40 -7.01
C VAL A 138 2.81 -7.72 -5.64
N ILE A 139 2.91 -8.53 -4.60
CA ILE A 139 3.05 -8.01 -3.24
C ILE A 139 4.45 -8.33 -2.75
N ASP A 140 5.19 -7.28 -2.42
CA ASP A 140 6.55 -7.41 -1.90
C ASP A 140 6.48 -7.53 -0.38
N VAL A 141 6.58 -8.75 0.11
CA VAL A 141 6.47 -9.02 1.54
C VAL A 141 7.83 -8.81 2.19
N LYS A 142 7.89 -7.88 3.13
CA LYS A 142 9.09 -7.65 3.94
C LYS A 142 8.85 -8.25 5.31
N GLU A 143 9.77 -9.10 5.73
CA GLU A 143 9.69 -9.67 7.06
C GLU A 143 10.56 -8.87 8.02
N PRO A 144 10.09 -8.68 9.26
CA PRO A 144 10.93 -8.04 10.27
C PRO A 144 12.12 -8.93 10.58
N THR A 145 13.29 -8.33 10.60
CA THR A 145 14.51 -9.04 10.95
C THR A 145 14.95 -8.66 12.35
#